data_eac64b3fac718fd334fafb0ef8092fc5
#
_entry.id   eac64b3fac718fd334fafb0ef8092fc5
#
_cell.length_a   1.000
_cell.length_b   1.000
_cell.length_c   1.000
_cell.angle_alpha   90.00
_cell.angle_beta   90.00
_cell.angle_gamma   90.00
#
_symmetry.space_group_name_H-M   'P 1'
#
loop_
_entity.id
_entity.type
_entity.pdbx_description
1 polymer ?
#
loop_
_entity_poly.entity_id
_entity_poly.type
_entity_poly.pdbx_seq_one_letter_code
_entity_poly.pdbx_strand_id
1 'polypeptide(L)'
;MDKRVVYGVWAFFYCLCVGLGFVPNPDGFDKGMMIAISLLFFLPPFYLAWQAWHQKCRKTMFVLRLISGGILISSTLLLALNFLSVYFSARTGLVLYVLLVMFSAPLACCQYWALSLFLWACLLMVSLKKFPDQT
;
A
#
# COMPACT_ATOMS: atom_id res chain seq x y z
N MET A 1 17.66 9.92 10.10
CA MET A 1 16.29 10.01 10.64
C MET A 1 15.98 8.70 11.36
N ASP A 2 15.41 8.80 12.55
CA ASP A 2 15.11 7.60 13.35
C ASP A 2 14.05 6.74 12.65
N LYS A 3 14.31 5.43 12.57
CA LYS A 3 13.39 4.48 11.93
C LYS A 3 11.98 4.54 12.54
N ARG A 4 11.88 4.81 13.85
CA ARG A 4 10.60 4.96 14.55
C ARG A 4 9.77 6.11 14.02
N VAL A 5 10.41 7.25 13.71
CA VAL A 5 9.74 8.42 13.14
C VAL A 5 9.22 8.11 11.74
N VAL A 6 10.01 7.41 10.92
CA VAL A 6 9.60 7.03 9.56
C VAL A 6 8.39 6.08 9.58
N TYR A 7 8.38 5.10 10.49
CA TYR A 7 7.22 4.22 10.67
C TYR A 7 5.99 4.99 11.15
N GLY A 8 6.16 5.98 12.04
CA GLY A 8 5.07 6.84 12.51
C GLY A 8 4.47 7.68 11.39
N VAL A 9 5.31 8.31 10.56
CA VAL A 9 4.89 9.06 9.38
C VAL A 9 4.16 8.15 8.37
N TRP A 10 4.66 6.95 8.15
CA TRP A 10 4.04 5.98 7.27
C TRP A 10 2.65 5.56 7.77
N ALA A 11 2.52 5.25 9.06
CA ALA A 11 1.23 4.93 9.66
C ALA A 11 0.24 6.10 9.60
N PHE A 12 0.72 7.33 9.79
CA PHE A 12 -0.11 8.54 9.63
C PHE A 12 -0.67 8.67 8.21
N PHE A 13 0.18 8.54 7.20
CA PHE A 13 -0.27 8.56 5.80
C PHE A 13 -1.22 7.41 5.48
N TYR A 14 -1.02 6.23 6.06
CA TYR A 14 -1.95 5.12 5.90
C TYR A 14 -3.34 5.45 6.44
N CYS A 15 -3.44 5.97 7.67
CA CYS A 15 -4.71 6.37 8.26
C CYS A 15 -5.41 7.47 7.44
N LEU A 16 -4.63 8.41 6.91
CA LEU A 16 -5.13 9.49 6.07
C LEU A 16 -5.68 8.96 4.74
N CYS A 17 -4.97 8.04 4.08
CA CYS A 17 -5.44 7.40 2.85
C CYS A 17 -6.70 6.57 3.08
N VAL A 18 -6.79 5.83 4.18
CA VAL A 18 -8.00 5.06 4.54
C VAL A 18 -9.18 6.01 4.76
N GLY A 19 -8.98 7.10 5.51
CA GLY A 19 -10.02 8.10 5.74
C GLY A 19 -10.53 8.74 4.44
N LEU A 20 -9.63 9.11 3.55
CA LEU A 20 -9.98 9.66 2.24
C LEU A 20 -10.66 8.64 1.32
N GLY A 21 -10.39 7.35 1.48
CA GLY A 21 -11.02 6.28 0.72
C GLY A 21 -12.52 6.14 0.94
N PHE A 22 -13.03 6.69 2.04
CA PHE A 22 -14.46 6.69 2.34
C PHE A 22 -15.20 7.96 1.87
N VAL A 23 -14.51 8.92 1.25
CA VAL A 23 -15.16 10.12 0.70
C VAL A 23 -15.94 9.76 -0.57
N PRO A 24 -17.27 9.95 -0.59
CA PRO A 24 -18.07 9.65 -1.77
C PRO A 24 -17.89 10.72 -2.85
N ASN A 25 -17.69 10.28 -4.09
CA ASN A 25 -17.67 11.14 -5.29
C ASN A 25 -16.73 12.36 -5.18
N PRO A 26 -15.40 12.16 -5.11
CA PRO A 26 -14.46 13.27 -5.06
C PRO A 26 -14.47 14.06 -6.38
N ASP A 27 -14.49 15.38 -6.28
CA ASP A 27 -14.35 16.29 -7.41
C ASP A 27 -12.95 16.18 -8.04
N GLY A 28 -12.76 16.81 -9.20
CA GLY A 28 -11.48 16.71 -9.93
C GLY A 28 -10.27 17.20 -9.13
N PHE A 29 -10.44 18.24 -8.31
CA PHE A 29 -9.40 18.75 -7.41
C PHE A 29 -9.10 17.77 -6.28
N ASP A 30 -10.13 17.21 -5.66
CA ASP A 30 -10.00 16.22 -4.59
C ASP A 30 -9.34 14.94 -5.06
N LYS A 31 -9.63 14.49 -6.28
CA LYS A 31 -8.93 13.35 -6.91
C LYS A 31 -7.43 13.63 -7.07
N GLY A 32 -7.08 14.82 -7.53
CA GLY A 32 -5.66 15.23 -7.66
C GLY A 32 -4.94 15.21 -6.31
N MET A 33 -5.58 15.76 -5.27
CA MET A 33 -5.04 15.73 -3.91
C MET A 33 -4.90 14.31 -3.36
N MET A 34 -5.90 13.46 -3.57
CA MET A 34 -5.85 12.04 -3.16
C MET A 34 -4.71 11.28 -3.83
N ILE A 35 -4.50 11.51 -5.13
CA ILE A 35 -3.38 10.90 -5.87
C ILE A 35 -2.04 11.38 -5.29
N ALA A 36 -1.88 12.68 -5.03
CA ALA A 36 -0.66 13.24 -4.47
C ALA A 36 -0.35 12.64 -3.09
N ILE A 37 -1.34 12.57 -2.19
CA ILE A 37 -1.20 11.97 -0.87
C ILE A 37 -0.86 10.47 -0.97
N SER A 38 -1.49 9.77 -1.91
CA SER A 38 -1.25 8.35 -2.14
C SER A 38 0.16 8.09 -2.65
N LEU A 39 0.71 8.95 -3.49
CA LEU A 39 2.10 8.86 -3.93
C LEU A 39 3.08 9.17 -2.79
N LEU A 40 2.76 10.19 -1.97
CA LEU A 40 3.55 10.52 -0.79
C LEU A 40 3.60 9.37 0.23
N PHE A 41 2.56 8.56 0.30
CA PHE A 41 2.51 7.36 1.16
C PHE A 41 3.64 6.37 0.84
N PHE A 42 4.06 6.26 -0.41
CA PHE A 42 5.11 5.33 -0.80
C PHE A 42 6.53 5.84 -0.52
N LEU A 43 6.72 7.14 -0.26
CA LEU A 43 8.04 7.71 0.03
C LEU A 43 8.67 7.12 1.31
N PRO A 44 7.97 7.03 2.47
CA PRO A 44 8.55 6.46 3.67
C PRO A 44 9.03 5.01 3.50
N PRO A 45 8.26 4.07 2.93
CA PRO A 45 8.71 2.69 2.78
C PRO A 45 9.86 2.55 1.77
N PHE A 46 9.89 3.35 0.70
CA PHE A 46 11.04 3.38 -0.20
C PHE A 46 12.29 3.93 0.47
N TYR A 47 12.16 4.97 1.28
CA TYR A 47 13.25 5.51 2.08
C TYR A 47 13.77 4.47 3.09
N LEU A 48 12.88 3.75 3.78
CA LEU A 48 13.25 2.66 4.69
C LEU A 48 13.99 1.54 3.95
N ALA A 49 13.53 1.17 2.76
CA ALA A 49 14.20 0.16 1.93
C ALA A 49 15.61 0.61 1.54
N TRP A 50 15.74 1.86 1.10
CA TRP A 50 17.04 2.44 0.74
C TRP A 50 17.99 2.51 1.94
N GLN A 51 17.51 3.00 3.10
CA GLN A 51 18.27 3.06 4.34
C GLN A 51 18.68 1.66 4.84
N ALA A 52 17.75 0.71 4.78
CA ALA A 52 18.02 -0.67 5.17
C ALA A 52 19.05 -1.34 4.26
N TRP A 53 19.05 -0.98 2.97
CA TRP A 53 20.02 -1.48 2.03
C TRP A 53 21.41 -0.95 2.31
N HIS A 54 21.54 0.36 2.58
CA HIS A 54 22.82 0.98 2.96
C HIS A 54 23.35 0.47 4.32
N GLN A 55 22.47 0.27 5.30
CA GLN A 55 22.84 -0.19 6.64
C GLN A 55 22.92 -1.72 6.75
N LYS A 56 22.69 -2.46 5.66
CA LYS A 56 22.63 -3.94 5.62
C LYS A 56 21.70 -4.54 6.69
N CYS A 57 20.61 -3.84 7.01
CA CYS A 57 19.68 -4.19 8.08
C CYS A 57 18.67 -5.24 7.59
N ARG A 58 18.99 -6.53 7.75
CA ARG A 58 18.13 -7.66 7.31
C ARG A 58 16.73 -7.63 7.94
N LYS A 59 16.62 -7.19 9.20
CA LYS A 59 15.34 -7.13 9.92
C LYS A 59 14.35 -6.15 9.25
N THR A 60 14.78 -4.94 8.90
CA THR A 60 13.93 -3.94 8.25
C THR A 60 13.50 -4.40 6.86
N MET A 61 14.40 -5.02 6.09
CA MET A 61 14.06 -5.58 4.78
C MET A 61 13.06 -6.75 4.90
N PHE A 62 13.20 -7.60 5.91
CA PHE A 62 12.25 -8.69 6.16
C PHE A 62 10.86 -8.14 6.49
N VAL A 63 10.76 -7.13 7.35
CA VAL A 63 9.48 -6.47 7.69
C VAL A 63 8.83 -5.84 6.46
N LEU A 64 9.59 -5.11 5.64
CA LEU A 64 9.07 -4.52 4.41
C LEU A 64 8.56 -5.60 3.43
N ARG A 65 9.29 -6.70 3.30
CA ARG A 65 8.89 -7.85 2.48
C ARG A 65 7.59 -8.48 2.97
N LEU A 66 7.46 -8.66 4.29
CA LEU A 66 6.27 -9.23 4.90
C LEU A 66 5.05 -8.32 4.68
N ILE A 67 5.20 -7.02 4.90
CA ILE A 67 4.13 -6.04 4.74
C ILE A 67 3.71 -5.94 3.27
N SER A 68 4.65 -5.72 2.36
CA SER A 68 4.34 -5.54 0.94
C SER A 68 3.78 -6.81 0.31
N GLY A 69 4.33 -7.97 0.63
CA GLY A 69 3.83 -9.25 0.18
C GLY A 69 2.44 -9.58 0.73
N GLY A 70 2.23 -9.33 2.02
CA GLY A 70 0.93 -9.51 2.67
C GLY A 70 -0.16 -8.62 2.06
N ILE A 71 0.14 -7.36 1.84
CA ILE A 71 -0.79 -6.41 1.22
C ILE A 71 -1.08 -6.80 -0.24
N LEU A 72 -0.08 -7.19 -1.02
CA LEU A 72 -0.28 -7.65 -2.40
C LEU A 72 -1.20 -8.87 -2.47
N ILE A 73 -0.94 -9.88 -1.66
CA ILE A 73 -1.74 -11.11 -1.64
C ILE A 73 -3.17 -10.79 -1.20
N SER A 74 -3.34 -10.03 -0.11
CA SER A 74 -4.66 -9.66 0.42
C SER A 74 -5.43 -8.79 -0.58
N SER A 75 -4.79 -7.82 -1.21
CA SER A 75 -5.42 -6.95 -2.20
C SER A 75 -5.86 -7.73 -3.44
N THR A 76 -5.02 -8.63 -3.93
CA THR A 76 -5.35 -9.45 -5.11
C THR A 76 -6.50 -10.40 -4.80
N LEU A 77 -6.48 -11.03 -3.62
CA LEU A 77 -7.55 -11.92 -3.17
C LEU A 77 -8.88 -11.16 -3.02
N LEU A 78 -8.87 -10.02 -2.35
CA LEU A 78 -10.06 -9.20 -2.16
C LEU A 78 -10.61 -8.66 -3.47
N LEU A 79 -9.75 -8.31 -4.41
CA LEU A 79 -10.13 -7.86 -5.73
C LEU A 79 -10.82 -8.97 -6.53
N ALA A 80 -10.28 -10.19 -6.46
CA ALA A 80 -10.90 -11.37 -7.05
C ALA A 80 -12.26 -11.67 -6.41
N LEU A 81 -12.35 -11.63 -5.09
CA LEU A 81 -13.61 -11.83 -4.36
C LEU A 81 -14.63 -10.73 -4.67
N ASN A 82 -14.20 -9.48 -4.82
CA ASN A 82 -15.08 -8.39 -5.22
C ASN A 82 -15.64 -8.60 -6.63
N PHE A 83 -14.84 -9.11 -7.55
CA PHE A 83 -15.28 -9.45 -8.88
C PHE A 83 -16.31 -10.58 -8.87
N LEU A 84 -16.10 -11.59 -8.02
CA LEU A 84 -17.06 -12.67 -7.82
C LEU A 84 -18.34 -12.21 -7.09
N SER A 85 -18.27 -11.23 -6.21
CA SER A 85 -19.41 -10.73 -5.43
C SER A 85 -20.50 -10.08 -6.28
N VAL A 86 -20.16 -9.63 -7.48
CA VAL A 86 -21.12 -9.15 -8.49
C VAL A 86 -22.18 -10.21 -8.80
N TYR A 87 -21.82 -11.48 -8.64
CA TYR A 87 -22.72 -12.61 -8.86
C TYR A 87 -23.53 -13.04 -7.63
N PHE A 88 -23.13 -12.61 -6.42
CA PHE A 88 -23.68 -13.19 -5.18
C PHE A 88 -24.69 -12.31 -4.42
N SER A 89 -24.43 -11.11 -4.09
CA SER A 89 -25.41 -10.15 -3.53
C SER A 89 -24.81 -8.79 -3.17
N ALA A 90 -25.64 -7.74 -3.14
CA ALA A 90 -25.22 -6.37 -2.87
C ALA A 90 -24.64 -6.15 -1.45
N ARG A 91 -25.04 -6.93 -0.46
CA ARG A 91 -24.53 -6.81 0.93
C ARG A 91 -23.08 -7.27 1.05
N THR A 92 -22.73 -8.35 0.38
CA THR A 92 -21.35 -8.89 0.37
C THR A 92 -20.40 -7.93 -0.33
N GLY A 93 -20.85 -7.23 -1.37
CA GLY A 93 -20.06 -6.24 -2.10
C GLY A 93 -19.63 -5.05 -1.24
N LEU A 94 -20.49 -4.56 -0.34
CA LEU A 94 -20.14 -3.43 0.52
C LEU A 94 -19.08 -3.80 1.55
N VAL A 95 -19.19 -4.96 2.19
CA VAL A 95 -18.17 -5.45 3.14
C VAL A 95 -16.84 -5.67 2.45
N LEU A 96 -16.84 -6.29 1.26
CA LEU A 96 -15.65 -6.50 0.46
C LEU A 96 -15.02 -5.17 0.01
N TYR A 97 -15.82 -4.18 -0.34
CA TYR A 97 -15.33 -2.85 -0.70
C TYR A 97 -14.62 -2.17 0.48
N VAL A 98 -15.21 -2.20 1.67
CA VAL A 98 -14.58 -1.64 2.88
C VAL A 98 -13.26 -2.34 3.18
N LEU A 99 -13.23 -3.67 3.16
CA LEU A 99 -12.00 -4.44 3.35
C LEU A 99 -10.95 -4.09 2.29
N LEU A 100 -11.37 -3.96 1.04
CA LEU A 100 -10.50 -3.62 -0.06
C LEU A 100 -9.87 -2.23 0.12
N VAL A 101 -10.64 -1.22 0.53
CA VAL A 101 -10.12 0.13 0.84
C VAL A 101 -9.10 0.08 1.97
N MET A 102 -9.36 -0.71 3.01
CA MET A 102 -8.44 -0.84 4.14
C MET A 102 -7.13 -1.53 3.77
N PHE A 103 -7.18 -2.62 2.99
CA PHE A 103 -6.00 -3.42 2.67
C PHE A 103 -5.21 -2.90 1.46
N SER A 104 -5.87 -2.31 0.48
CA SER A 104 -5.19 -1.80 -0.71
C SER A 104 -4.98 -0.29 -0.72
N ALA A 105 -5.20 0.39 0.43
CA ALA A 105 -4.73 1.76 0.56
C ALA A 105 -3.25 1.84 0.08
N PRO A 106 -2.85 2.89 -0.56
CA PRO A 106 -3.47 4.21 -0.64
C PRO A 106 -4.24 4.51 -1.94
N LEU A 107 -3.92 3.87 -3.05
CA LEU A 107 -4.45 4.27 -4.36
C LEU A 107 -5.82 3.68 -4.69
N ALA A 108 -6.29 2.74 -3.89
CA ALA A 108 -7.64 2.20 -4.02
C ALA A 108 -8.72 3.28 -3.85
N CYS A 109 -8.49 4.28 -3.00
CA CYS A 109 -9.40 5.40 -2.81
C CYS A 109 -9.62 6.24 -4.08
N CYS A 110 -8.66 6.25 -4.99
CA CYS A 110 -8.70 6.96 -6.26
C CYS A 110 -9.10 6.07 -7.45
N GLN A 111 -9.52 4.84 -7.22
CA GLN A 111 -9.82 3.84 -8.24
C GLN A 111 -8.62 3.42 -9.14
N TYR A 112 -7.42 3.77 -8.76
CA TYR A 112 -6.17 3.39 -9.46
C TYR A 112 -5.57 2.10 -8.88
N TRP A 113 -6.35 1.04 -8.88
CA TRP A 113 -5.97 -0.28 -8.33
C TRP A 113 -4.70 -0.85 -8.94
N ALA A 114 -4.60 -0.77 -10.26
CA ALA A 114 -3.45 -1.30 -10.99
C ALA A 114 -2.15 -0.58 -10.59
N LEU A 115 -2.21 0.74 -10.42
CA LEU A 115 -1.05 1.53 -10.00
C LEU A 115 -0.65 1.21 -8.56
N SER A 116 -1.62 1.01 -7.66
CA SER A 116 -1.36 0.60 -6.28
C SER A 116 -0.66 -0.76 -6.23
N LEU A 117 -1.19 -1.74 -6.94
CA LEU A 117 -0.59 -3.07 -7.02
C LEU A 117 0.83 -3.02 -7.62
N PHE A 118 1.02 -2.21 -8.65
CA PHE A 118 2.32 -2.01 -9.27
C PHE A 118 3.35 -1.42 -8.29
N LEU A 119 2.98 -0.39 -7.54
CA LEU A 119 3.87 0.24 -6.55
C LEU A 119 4.20 -0.71 -5.39
N TRP A 120 3.24 -1.49 -4.92
CA TRP A 120 3.48 -2.53 -3.92
C TRP A 120 4.39 -3.65 -4.45
N ALA A 121 4.21 -4.04 -5.72
CA ALA A 121 5.09 -5.00 -6.38
C ALA A 121 6.50 -4.47 -6.51
N CYS A 122 6.68 -3.20 -6.89
CA CYS A 122 7.99 -2.55 -6.94
C CYS A 122 8.67 -2.54 -5.57
N LEU A 123 7.93 -2.20 -4.50
CA LEU A 123 8.44 -2.21 -3.14
C LEU A 123 8.87 -3.62 -2.72
N LEU A 124 8.07 -4.63 -3.07
CA LEU A 124 8.41 -6.03 -2.82
C LEU A 124 9.68 -6.44 -3.57
N MET A 125 9.81 -6.11 -4.86
CA MET A 125 11.00 -6.41 -5.66
C MET A 125 12.26 -5.77 -5.07
N VAL A 126 12.18 -4.51 -4.64
CA VAL A 126 13.29 -3.82 -3.96
C VAL A 126 13.65 -4.53 -2.66
N SER A 127 12.65 -4.99 -1.89
CA SER A 127 12.89 -5.71 -0.63
C SER A 127 13.46 -7.12 -0.82
N LEU A 128 13.24 -7.74 -1.98
CA LEU A 128 13.77 -9.06 -2.34
C LEU A 128 15.23 -9.01 -2.83
N LYS A 129 15.72 -7.84 -3.17
CA LYS A 129 17.09 -7.68 -3.65
C LYS A 129 18.08 -8.17 -2.58
N LYS A 130 18.87 -9.17 -2.92
CA LYS A 130 19.92 -9.70 -2.03
C LYS A 130 20.98 -8.63 -1.79
N PHE A 131 21.47 -8.55 -0.56
CA PHE A 131 22.68 -7.77 -0.30
C PHE A 131 23.82 -8.37 -1.10
N PRO A 132 24.65 -7.55 -1.74
CA PRO A 132 25.87 -8.07 -2.37
C PRO A 132 26.69 -8.78 -1.29
N ASP A 133 26.91 -10.07 -1.49
CA ASP A 133 27.80 -10.84 -0.63
C ASP A 133 29.18 -10.21 -0.69
N GLN A 134 29.72 -9.88 0.49
CA GLN A 134 31.12 -9.54 0.57
C GLN A 134 31.91 -10.84 0.40
N THR A 135 32.35 -11.07 -0.78
CA THR A 135 33.56 -11.88 -1.01
C THR A 135 34.77 -11.13 -0.50
#